data_b357d5eb825354219dbbfed0cee5e7da
#
_entry.id   b357d5eb825354219dbbfed0cee5e7da
#
_cell.length_a   1.000
_cell.length_b   1.000
_cell.length_c   1.000
_cell.angle_alpha   90.00
_cell.angle_beta   90.00
_cell.angle_gamma   90.00
#
_symmetry.space_group_name_H-M   'P 1'
#
loop_
_entity.id
_entity.type
_entity.pdbx_description
1 polymer ?
#
loop_
_entity_poly.entity_id
_entity_poly.type
_entity_poly.pdbx_seq_one_letter_code
_entity_poly.pdbx_strand_id
1 'polypeptide(L)'
;MRTKTLWIKDEYLRLILAGRKTIEVRVGYSNITRLQVGDRLSLNDQHPFVIRRIGRYANFEELLAHEEAASIAPDVVPDQLLEKLRAIYPLAKEALGVVVLEIEPEMA
;
A
#
# COMPACT_ATOMS: atom_id res chain seq x y z
N MET A 1 -12.23 3.59 -15.99
CA MET A 1 -10.91 3.62 -15.32
C MET A 1 -10.69 4.95 -14.64
N ARG A 2 -10.25 4.92 -13.40
CA ARG A 2 -10.04 6.11 -12.57
C ARG A 2 -8.53 6.33 -12.39
N THR A 3 -8.12 7.59 -12.29
CA THR A 3 -6.73 7.92 -11.93
C THR A 3 -6.73 8.69 -10.63
N LYS A 4 -5.87 8.26 -9.71
CA LYS A 4 -5.68 8.93 -8.43
C LYS A 4 -4.20 9.18 -8.20
N THR A 5 -3.86 10.38 -7.74
CA THR A 5 -2.50 10.67 -7.28
C THR A 5 -2.34 10.12 -5.86
N LEU A 6 -1.28 9.38 -5.66
CA LEU A 6 -0.92 8.82 -4.36
C LEU A 6 0.46 9.35 -3.98
N TRP A 7 0.55 10.03 -2.83
CA TRP A 7 1.81 10.59 -2.35
C TRP A 7 2.53 9.57 -1.47
N ILE A 8 3.77 9.29 -1.84
CA ILE A 8 4.60 8.27 -1.19
C ILE A 8 5.93 8.91 -0.78
N LYS A 9 6.38 8.63 0.44
CA LYS A 9 7.69 9.10 0.90
C LYS A 9 8.78 8.59 0.00
N ASP A 10 9.80 9.42 -0.24
CA ASP A 10 10.86 9.14 -1.18
C ASP A 10 11.55 7.79 -0.93
N GLU A 11 11.81 7.46 0.32
CA GLU A 11 12.45 6.18 0.67
C GLU A 11 11.65 4.97 0.22
N TYR A 12 10.31 5.04 0.32
CA TYR A 12 9.44 3.94 -0.13
C TYR A 12 9.26 3.97 -1.64
N LEU A 13 9.20 5.16 -2.22
CA LEU A 13 9.09 5.30 -3.67
C LEU A 13 10.28 4.65 -4.37
N ARG A 14 11.48 4.83 -3.85
CA ARG A 14 12.68 4.19 -4.41
C ARG A 14 12.57 2.68 -4.43
N LEU A 15 12.01 2.10 -3.36
CA LEU A 15 11.81 0.65 -3.28
C LEU A 15 10.78 0.19 -4.31
N ILE A 16 9.72 0.97 -4.51
CA ILE A 16 8.70 0.66 -5.51
C ILE A 16 9.29 0.73 -6.92
N LEU A 17 10.03 1.78 -7.22
CA LEU A 17 10.64 1.95 -8.55
C LEU A 17 11.69 0.89 -8.84
N ALA A 18 12.35 0.37 -7.80
CA ALA A 18 13.31 -0.71 -7.93
C ALA A 18 12.64 -2.09 -8.04
N GLY A 19 11.33 -2.18 -7.91
CA GLY A 19 10.60 -3.44 -7.96
C GLY A 19 10.69 -4.28 -6.69
N ARG A 20 11.25 -3.72 -5.61
CA ARG A 20 11.42 -4.44 -4.35
C ARG A 20 10.20 -4.34 -3.42
N LYS A 21 9.44 -3.25 -3.53
CA LYS A 21 8.18 -3.05 -2.82
C LYS A 21 7.07 -3.04 -3.84
N THR A 22 6.15 -4.01 -3.75
CA THR A 22 5.04 -4.17 -4.70
C THR A 22 3.68 -3.94 -4.06
N ILE A 23 3.63 -3.80 -2.73
CA ILE A 23 2.40 -3.61 -1.99
C ILE A 23 2.46 -2.31 -1.20
N GLU A 24 1.49 -1.44 -1.42
CA GLU A 24 1.27 -0.24 -0.63
C GLU A 24 0.14 -0.50 0.35
N VAL A 25 0.33 -0.10 1.61
CA VAL A 25 -0.64 -0.29 2.68
C VAL A 25 -1.22 1.06 3.07
N ARG A 26 -2.54 1.15 3.12
CA ARG A 26 -3.25 2.38 3.49
C ARG A 26 -4.40 2.07 4.44
N VAL A 27 -4.70 3.03 5.30
CA VAL A 27 -5.90 2.97 6.12
C VAL A 27 -7.12 3.23 5.23
N GLY A 28 -8.25 2.63 5.57
CA GLY A 28 -9.46 2.62 4.74
C GLY A 28 -10.27 3.92 4.76
N TYR A 29 -9.62 5.06 4.50
CA TYR A 29 -10.35 6.30 4.21
C TYR A 29 -11.21 6.13 2.95
N SER A 30 -12.29 6.90 2.85
CA SER A 30 -13.22 6.75 1.73
C SER A 30 -12.56 6.90 0.35
N ASN A 31 -11.57 7.78 0.24
CA ASN A 31 -10.83 7.95 -1.03
C ASN A 31 -9.96 6.74 -1.38
N ILE A 32 -9.65 5.90 -0.42
CA ILE A 32 -8.90 4.65 -0.64
C ILE A 32 -9.87 3.49 -0.91
N THR A 33 -10.95 3.40 -0.14
CA THR A 33 -11.91 2.29 -0.30
C THR A 33 -12.67 2.33 -1.62
N ARG A 34 -12.69 3.48 -2.31
CA ARG A 34 -13.30 3.61 -3.64
C ARG A 34 -12.44 3.06 -4.76
N LEU A 35 -11.16 2.82 -4.52
CA LEU A 35 -10.26 2.32 -5.54
C LEU A 35 -10.64 0.91 -5.96
N GLN A 36 -10.42 0.61 -7.23
CA GLN A 36 -10.77 -0.68 -7.83
C GLN A 36 -9.58 -1.23 -8.61
N VAL A 37 -9.54 -2.55 -8.75
CA VAL A 37 -8.54 -3.19 -9.61
C VAL A 37 -8.64 -2.61 -11.02
N GLY A 38 -7.50 -2.29 -11.61
CA GLY A 38 -7.41 -1.64 -12.92
C GLY A 38 -7.34 -0.12 -12.85
N ASP A 39 -7.63 0.49 -11.70
CA ASP A 39 -7.45 1.93 -11.55
C ASP A 39 -5.98 2.31 -11.64
N ARG A 40 -5.74 3.50 -12.17
CA ARG A 40 -4.40 4.07 -12.25
C ARG A 40 -4.04 4.79 -10.97
N LEU A 41 -2.78 4.65 -10.57
CA LEU A 41 -2.18 5.44 -9.52
C LEU A 41 -1.01 6.24 -10.12
N SER A 42 -1.08 7.56 -9.99
CA SER A 42 0.06 8.40 -10.33
C SER A 42 0.85 8.65 -9.06
N LEU A 43 1.95 7.94 -8.89
CA LEU A 43 2.77 8.05 -7.69
C LEU A 43 3.54 9.36 -7.74
N ASN A 44 3.30 10.23 -6.76
CA ASN A 44 3.92 11.55 -6.65
C ASN A 44 3.77 12.39 -7.92
N ASP A 45 2.66 12.19 -8.64
CA ASP A 45 2.33 12.89 -9.88
C ASP A 45 3.34 12.67 -11.01
N GLN A 46 4.18 11.64 -10.91
CA GLN A 46 5.26 11.41 -11.88
C GLN A 46 5.34 9.98 -12.40
N HIS A 47 4.85 9.01 -11.62
CA HIS A 47 5.09 7.61 -11.92
C HIS A 47 3.77 6.87 -12.08
N PRO A 48 3.37 6.51 -13.32
CA PRO A 48 2.10 5.82 -13.55
C PRO A 48 2.19 4.35 -13.18
N PHE A 49 1.29 3.93 -12.31
CA PHE A 49 1.13 2.55 -11.88
C PHE A 49 -0.33 2.13 -12.06
N VAL A 50 -0.58 0.84 -12.00
CA VAL A 50 -1.92 0.25 -12.08
C VAL A 50 -2.13 -0.65 -10.86
N ILE A 51 -3.33 -0.61 -10.30
CA ILE A 51 -3.72 -1.52 -9.23
C ILE A 51 -4.02 -2.89 -9.82
N ARG A 52 -3.25 -3.87 -9.39
CA ARG A 52 -3.38 -5.24 -9.85
C ARG A 52 -4.28 -6.08 -8.95
N ARG A 53 -4.22 -5.82 -7.64
CA ARG A 53 -4.98 -6.55 -6.64
C ARG A 53 -5.24 -5.64 -5.43
N ILE A 54 -6.40 -5.84 -4.79
CA ILE A 54 -6.75 -5.14 -3.57
C ILE A 54 -7.07 -6.16 -2.50
N GLY A 55 -6.45 -6.02 -1.33
CA GLY A 55 -6.78 -6.78 -0.13
C GLY A 55 -7.39 -5.86 0.91
N ARG A 56 -8.40 -6.33 1.63
CA ARG A 56 -9.07 -5.55 2.69
C ARG A 56 -9.08 -6.38 3.97
N TYR A 57 -8.64 -5.76 5.06
CA TYR A 57 -8.50 -6.44 6.34
C TYR A 57 -9.02 -5.55 7.46
N ALA A 58 -9.43 -6.16 8.56
CA ALA A 58 -9.97 -5.43 9.70
C ALA A 58 -8.88 -4.63 10.44
N ASN A 59 -7.65 -5.15 10.45
CA ASN A 59 -6.53 -4.56 11.17
C ASN A 59 -5.20 -5.04 10.58
N PHE A 60 -4.10 -4.48 11.07
CA PHE A 60 -2.78 -4.84 10.57
C PHE A 60 -2.36 -6.27 10.91
N GLU A 61 -2.80 -6.82 12.04
CA GLU A 61 -2.48 -8.20 12.39
C GLU A 61 -3.06 -9.16 11.36
N GLU A 62 -4.33 -8.95 10.99
CA GLU A 62 -4.98 -9.76 9.97
C GLU A 62 -4.30 -9.60 8.62
N LEU A 63 -3.97 -8.36 8.26
CA LEU A 63 -3.26 -8.06 7.01
C LEU A 63 -1.94 -8.84 6.94
N LEU A 64 -1.14 -8.78 7.99
CA LEU A 64 0.17 -9.45 8.02
C LEU A 64 0.07 -10.97 8.10
N ALA A 65 -1.08 -11.50 8.51
CA ALA A 65 -1.32 -12.95 8.49
C ALA A 65 -1.55 -13.47 7.06
N HIS A 66 -1.91 -12.59 6.12
CA HIS A 66 -2.30 -12.98 4.75
C HIS A 66 -1.41 -12.39 3.66
N GLU A 67 -0.63 -11.35 3.96
CA GLU A 67 0.21 -10.67 2.98
C GLU A 67 1.70 -10.91 3.26
N GLU A 68 2.50 -10.90 2.20
CA GLU A 68 3.93 -11.09 2.33
C GLU A 68 4.62 -9.82 2.83
N ALA A 69 5.25 -9.89 4.00
CA ALA A 69 5.90 -8.74 4.62
C ALA A 69 6.99 -8.14 3.74
N ALA A 70 7.77 -8.97 3.04
CA ALA A 70 8.85 -8.49 2.19
C ALA A 70 8.35 -7.66 1.00
N SER A 71 7.13 -7.93 0.52
CA SER A 71 6.51 -7.14 -0.56
C SER A 71 6.03 -5.78 -0.07
N ILE A 72 5.76 -5.64 1.22
CA ILE A 72 5.34 -4.40 1.86
C ILE A 72 6.54 -3.54 2.25
N ALA A 73 7.52 -4.15 2.93
CA ALA A 73 8.68 -3.46 3.45
C ALA A 73 9.90 -4.39 3.43
N PRO A 74 10.62 -4.46 2.30
CA PRO A 74 11.70 -5.44 2.12
C PRO A 74 12.88 -5.24 3.07
N ASP A 75 13.07 -4.02 3.59
CA ASP A 75 14.19 -3.72 4.47
C ASP A 75 13.82 -3.75 5.97
N VAL A 76 12.60 -4.17 6.29
CA VAL A 76 12.12 -4.28 7.67
C VAL A 76 12.05 -5.76 8.06
N VAL A 77 12.58 -6.08 9.24
CA VAL A 77 12.42 -7.44 9.78
C VAL A 77 10.91 -7.72 9.97
N PRO A 78 10.40 -8.84 9.43
CA PRO A 78 8.96 -9.10 9.48
C PRO A 78 8.34 -8.99 10.87
N ASP A 79 9.03 -9.43 11.91
CA ASP A 79 8.53 -9.37 13.28
C ASP A 79 8.35 -7.93 13.80
N GLN A 80 8.98 -6.95 13.15
CA GLN A 80 8.89 -5.54 13.53
C GLN A 80 7.91 -4.75 12.68
N LEU A 81 7.36 -5.36 11.63
CA LEU A 81 6.53 -4.63 10.68
C LEU A 81 5.23 -4.14 11.30
N LEU A 82 4.60 -4.94 12.14
CA LEU A 82 3.37 -4.53 12.82
C LEU A 82 3.58 -3.27 13.65
N GLU A 83 4.66 -3.23 14.43
CA GLU A 83 5.00 -2.07 15.26
C GLU A 83 5.24 -0.84 14.39
N LYS A 84 5.94 -0.99 13.28
CA LYS A 84 6.21 0.12 12.36
C LYS A 84 4.94 0.65 11.70
N LEU A 85 4.03 -0.21 11.30
CA LEU A 85 2.75 0.22 10.72
C LEU A 85 1.92 0.98 11.76
N ARG A 86 1.91 0.51 13.00
CA ARG A 86 1.18 1.17 14.08
C ARG A 86 1.82 2.46 14.53
N ALA A 87 3.10 2.65 14.28
CA ALA A 87 3.76 3.93 14.50
C ALA A 87 3.33 4.98 13.49
N ILE A 88 2.98 4.56 12.26
CA ILE A 88 2.50 5.44 11.21
C ILE A 88 1.01 5.75 11.40
N TYR A 89 0.21 4.74 11.73
CA TYR A 89 -1.24 4.86 11.84
C TYR A 89 -1.72 4.54 13.26
N PRO A 90 -2.28 5.52 13.99
CA PRO A 90 -2.82 5.27 15.34
C PRO A 90 -4.01 4.30 15.30
N LEU A 91 -4.28 3.66 16.44
CA LEU A 91 -5.36 2.67 16.57
C LEU A 91 -6.72 3.19 16.08
N ALA A 92 -7.01 4.47 16.35
CA ALA A 92 -8.27 5.07 15.92
C ALA A 92 -8.41 5.07 14.39
N LYS A 93 -7.30 5.17 13.66
CA LYS A 93 -7.31 5.12 12.19
C LYS A 93 -7.32 3.67 11.70
N GLU A 94 -6.61 2.79 12.37
CA GLU A 94 -6.62 1.35 12.05
C GLU A 94 -8.04 0.78 12.14
N ALA A 95 -8.87 1.30 13.04
CA ALA A 95 -10.26 0.88 13.20
C ALA A 95 -11.12 1.11 11.95
N LEU A 96 -10.68 1.96 11.02
CA LEU A 96 -11.35 2.15 9.73
C LEU A 96 -11.14 0.97 8.77
N GLY A 97 -10.34 -0.01 9.18
CA GLY A 97 -9.88 -1.07 8.30
C GLY A 97 -8.61 -0.66 7.58
N VAL A 98 -7.93 -1.65 7.02
CA VAL A 98 -6.68 -1.43 6.30
C VAL A 98 -6.76 -2.06 4.92
N VAL A 99 -6.11 -1.43 3.95
CA VAL A 99 -6.20 -1.80 2.55
C VAL A 99 -4.82 -2.05 2.00
N VAL A 100 -4.69 -3.17 1.28
CA VAL A 100 -3.50 -3.52 0.51
C VAL A 100 -3.76 -3.19 -0.95
N LEU A 101 -2.85 -2.44 -1.55
CA LEU A 101 -2.84 -2.17 -2.98
C LEU A 101 -1.60 -2.82 -3.57
N GLU A 102 -1.78 -3.90 -4.31
CA GLU A 102 -0.70 -4.50 -5.07
C GLU A 102 -0.63 -3.78 -6.40
N ILE A 103 0.53 -3.18 -6.68
CA ILE A 103 0.68 -2.28 -7.81
C ILE A 103 1.80 -2.72 -8.73
N GLU A 104 1.67 -2.35 -10.01
CA GLU A 104 2.71 -2.60 -11.00
C GLU A 104 2.82 -1.37 -11.92
N PRO A 105 4.01 -1.13 -12.51
CA PRO A 105 4.14 -0.02 -13.47
C PRO A 105 3.15 -0.16 -14.61
N GLU A 106 2.57 0.96 -15.02
CA GLU A 106 1.70 0.96 -16.20
C GLU A 106 2.56 0.73 -17.44
N MET A 107 2.19 -0.27 -18.21
CA MET A 107 2.89 -0.56 -19.47
C MET A 107 2.32 0.32 -20.57
N ALA A 108 3.22 0.99 -21.28
CA ALA A 108 2.83 1.86 -22.39
C ALA A 108 2.37 1.03 -23.60
#